data_5bb6b532295155e2e03fc068e46ba8a6
#
_entry.id   5bb6b532295155e2e03fc068e46ba8a6
#
_cell.length_a   1.000
_cell.length_b   1.000
_cell.length_c   1.000
_cell.angle_alpha   90.00
_cell.angle_beta   90.00
_cell.angle_gamma   90.00
#
_symmetry.space_group_name_H-M   'P 1'
#
loop_
_entity.id
_entity.type
_entity.pdbx_description
1 polymer ?
#
loop_
_entity_poly.entity_id
_entity_poly.type
_entity_poly.pdbx_seq_one_letter_code
_entity_poly.pdbx_strand_id
1 'polypeptide(L)'
;MSFIRGITPAAMILLEKAVETLTVVGDIRKYCEKERGKDTYWLTRDKLGQSELGKEILEALDIEFKWSNGFKDCIYSTAQLAPIIKAFCTDDKIKSCVEIIRNAEDKLRNPIAHTIVAVDNGMIKNRIGITAEELYNDVIKKVAESVRLMKKSTWNSYDEMNKLLIEKVREVK
;
A
#
# COMPACT_ATOMS: atom_id res chain seq x y z
N MET A 1 17.41 -6.11 -5.82
CA MET A 1 17.05 -6.21 -4.39
C MET A 1 16.34 -4.98 -3.81
N SER A 2 16.59 -3.77 -4.26
CA SER A 2 15.98 -2.54 -3.73
C SER A 2 14.47 -2.43 -3.92
N PHE A 3 13.93 -2.87 -5.07
CA PHE A 3 12.50 -2.77 -5.38
C PHE A 3 11.61 -3.52 -4.37
N ILE A 4 11.93 -4.77 -4.05
CA ILE A 4 11.10 -5.58 -3.14
C ILE A 4 11.14 -5.06 -1.70
N ARG A 5 12.30 -4.56 -1.24
CA ARG A 5 12.39 -3.93 0.09
C ARG A 5 11.57 -2.64 0.18
N GLY A 6 11.39 -1.95 -0.95
CA GLY A 6 10.57 -0.73 -1.04
C GLY A 6 9.07 -0.98 -1.11
N ILE A 7 8.60 -2.21 -1.40
CA ILE A 7 7.16 -2.49 -1.58
C ILE A 7 6.37 -2.16 -0.31
N THR A 8 6.77 -2.66 0.86
CA THR A 8 6.00 -2.46 2.10
C THR A 8 5.91 -0.99 2.52
N PRO A 9 7.00 -0.20 2.59
CA PRO A 9 6.88 1.22 2.88
C PRO A 9 6.02 1.98 1.86
N ALA A 10 6.18 1.67 0.56
CA ALA A 10 5.39 2.29 -0.50
C ALA A 10 3.91 1.90 -0.38
N ALA A 11 3.60 0.63 -0.17
CA ALA A 11 2.25 0.14 0.04
C ALA A 11 1.59 0.82 1.25
N MET A 12 2.31 0.93 2.37
CA MET A 12 1.79 1.58 3.57
C MET A 12 1.38 3.03 3.31
N ILE A 13 2.25 3.82 2.68
CA ILE A 13 1.99 5.22 2.33
C ILE A 13 0.80 5.33 1.36
N LEU A 14 0.76 4.48 0.32
CA LEU A 14 -0.30 4.49 -0.68
C LEU A 14 -1.65 4.14 -0.08
N LEU A 15 -1.72 3.08 0.72
CA LEU A 15 -2.97 2.59 1.30
C LEU A 15 -3.48 3.52 2.40
N GLU A 16 -2.59 4.07 3.25
CA GLU A 16 -2.98 5.09 4.22
C GLU A 16 -3.58 6.31 3.53
N LYS A 17 -2.93 6.78 2.45
CA LYS A 17 -3.44 7.91 1.67
C LYS A 17 -4.72 7.57 0.91
N ALA A 18 -4.88 6.33 0.45
CA ALA A 18 -6.12 5.88 -0.18
C ALA A 18 -7.30 5.85 0.82
N VAL A 19 -7.09 5.37 2.04
CA VAL A 19 -8.12 5.47 3.09
C VAL A 19 -8.50 6.93 3.32
N GLU A 20 -7.50 7.82 3.48
CA GLU A 20 -7.73 9.23 3.76
C GLU A 20 -8.52 9.94 2.64
N THR A 21 -8.21 9.67 1.38
CA THR A 21 -8.69 10.50 0.25
C THR A 21 -9.79 9.87 -0.59
N LEU A 22 -9.91 8.54 -0.58
CA LEU A 22 -10.84 7.80 -1.45
C LEU A 22 -11.95 7.09 -0.66
N THR A 23 -11.99 7.26 0.66
CA THR A 23 -13.03 6.68 1.51
C THR A 23 -13.64 7.73 2.43
N VAL A 24 -14.82 7.42 2.99
CA VAL A 24 -15.46 8.26 4.01
C VAL A 24 -14.76 8.20 5.37
N VAL A 25 -13.83 7.27 5.54
CA VAL A 25 -13.10 7.05 6.80
C VAL A 25 -12.18 8.22 7.12
N GLY A 26 -11.53 8.79 6.10
CA GLY A 26 -10.56 9.86 6.27
C GLY A 26 -9.31 9.40 7.01
N ASP A 27 -8.79 10.20 7.93
CA ASP A 27 -7.58 9.85 8.69
C ASP A 27 -7.85 8.67 9.65
N ILE A 28 -7.26 7.51 9.36
CA ILE A 28 -7.40 6.28 10.16
C ILE A 28 -6.85 6.44 11.59
N ARG A 29 -5.93 7.37 11.82
CA ARG A 29 -5.32 7.60 13.14
C ARG A 29 -6.33 8.09 14.17
N LYS A 30 -7.48 8.61 13.76
CA LYS A 30 -8.61 8.96 14.66
C LYS A 30 -9.12 7.75 15.46
N TYR A 31 -8.97 6.56 14.90
CA TYR A 31 -9.41 5.29 15.49
C TYR A 31 -8.28 4.53 16.17
N CYS A 32 -7.13 5.19 16.34
CA CYS A 32 -5.95 4.59 16.94
C CYS A 32 -5.64 5.19 18.31
N GLU A 33 -5.01 4.41 19.15
CA GLU A 33 -4.31 4.85 20.34
C GLU A 33 -2.83 5.07 20.01
N LYS A 34 -2.32 6.24 20.36
CA LYS A 34 -0.90 6.54 20.19
C LYS A 34 -0.11 5.98 21.36
N GLU A 35 0.92 5.18 21.09
CA GLU A 35 1.83 4.69 22.12
C GLU A 35 2.64 5.84 22.71
N ARG A 36 2.62 5.94 24.06
CA ARG A 36 3.30 7.04 24.76
C ARG A 36 4.80 7.04 24.48
N GLY A 37 5.30 8.18 24.00
CA GLY A 37 6.74 8.36 23.72
C GLY A 37 7.22 7.74 22.39
N LYS A 38 6.32 7.16 21.59
CA LYS A 38 6.63 6.60 20.28
C LYS A 38 5.72 7.18 19.20
N ASP A 39 6.13 7.07 17.95
CA ASP A 39 5.27 7.37 16.79
C ASP A 39 4.61 6.10 16.27
N THR A 40 4.02 5.34 17.19
CA THR A 40 3.33 4.08 16.92
C THR A 40 1.85 4.25 17.25
N TYR A 41 1.00 3.82 16.34
CA TYR A 41 -0.46 3.93 16.45
C TYR A 41 -1.08 2.54 16.45
N TRP A 42 -1.86 2.25 17.49
CA TRP A 42 -2.59 1.00 17.66
C TRP A 42 -4.04 1.20 17.26
N LEU A 43 -4.48 0.52 16.23
CA LEU A 43 -5.90 0.42 15.88
C LEU A 43 -6.58 -0.48 16.92
N THR A 44 -7.56 0.07 17.64
CA THR A 44 -8.18 -0.63 18.77
C THR A 44 -9.68 -0.77 18.60
N ARG A 45 -10.24 -1.89 19.08
CA ARG A 45 -11.69 -2.12 19.08
C ARG A 45 -12.43 -1.05 19.89
N ASP A 46 -11.82 -0.61 20.99
CA ASP A 46 -12.41 0.42 21.85
C ASP A 46 -12.59 1.75 21.08
N LYS A 47 -11.54 2.23 20.42
CA LYS A 47 -11.62 3.45 19.58
C LYS A 47 -12.60 3.31 18.42
N LEU A 48 -12.60 2.17 17.74
CA LEU A 48 -13.52 1.87 16.66
C LEU A 48 -14.97 1.84 17.17
N GLY A 49 -15.22 1.27 18.34
CA GLY A 49 -16.56 1.19 18.95
C GLY A 49 -17.18 2.52 19.35
N GLN A 50 -16.41 3.62 19.41
CA GLN A 50 -16.87 4.93 19.87
C GLN A 50 -17.71 5.72 18.84
N SER A 51 -17.79 5.27 17.59
CA SER A 51 -18.59 5.94 16.55
C SER A 51 -19.26 4.94 15.63
N GLU A 52 -20.34 5.34 14.96
CA GLU A 52 -21.04 4.47 13.99
C GLU A 52 -20.11 4.07 12.84
N LEU A 53 -19.38 5.03 12.24
CA LEU A 53 -18.41 4.71 11.19
C LEU A 53 -17.28 3.80 11.69
N GLY A 54 -16.85 3.97 12.94
CA GLY A 54 -15.86 3.08 13.55
C GLY A 54 -16.39 1.66 13.71
N LYS A 55 -17.66 1.47 14.05
CA LYS A 55 -18.30 0.13 14.11
C LYS A 55 -18.37 -0.52 12.72
N GLU A 56 -18.72 0.25 11.68
CA GLU A 56 -18.69 -0.25 10.29
C GLU A 56 -17.28 -0.66 9.86
N ILE A 57 -16.24 0.09 10.23
CA ILE A 57 -14.85 -0.29 10.02
C ILE A 57 -14.53 -1.60 10.74
N LEU A 58 -14.97 -1.73 11.99
CA LEU A 58 -14.75 -2.94 12.78
C LEU A 58 -15.43 -4.16 12.15
N GLU A 59 -16.64 -4.01 11.63
CA GLU A 59 -17.34 -5.08 10.89
C GLU A 59 -16.55 -5.49 9.64
N ALA A 60 -16.05 -4.54 8.86
CA ALA A 60 -15.23 -4.84 7.68
C ALA A 60 -13.94 -5.61 8.04
N LEU A 61 -13.31 -5.24 9.16
CA LEU A 61 -12.14 -5.94 9.69
C LEU A 61 -12.49 -7.33 10.22
N ASP A 62 -13.59 -7.48 10.94
CA ASP A 62 -14.05 -8.77 11.47
C ASP A 62 -14.40 -9.76 10.34
N ILE A 63 -14.96 -9.29 9.23
CA ILE A 63 -15.24 -10.11 8.04
C ILE A 63 -13.95 -10.61 7.39
N GLU A 64 -12.94 -9.76 7.24
CA GLU A 64 -11.66 -10.13 6.62
C GLU A 64 -10.84 -11.06 7.51
N PHE A 65 -10.73 -10.71 8.80
CA PHE A 65 -10.01 -11.48 9.80
C PHE A 65 -10.93 -12.52 10.47
N LYS A 66 -11.38 -13.52 9.73
CA LYS A 66 -12.26 -14.63 10.16
C LYS A 66 -11.67 -15.50 11.30
N TRP A 67 -10.95 -14.91 12.21
CA TRP A 67 -10.40 -15.61 13.37
C TRP A 67 -11.50 -15.85 14.40
N SER A 68 -11.38 -16.86 15.21
CA SER A 68 -12.37 -17.26 16.21
C SER A 68 -12.87 -16.13 17.12
N ASN A 69 -12.17 -14.99 17.18
CA ASN A 69 -12.49 -13.84 18.01
C ASN A 69 -12.52 -12.51 17.23
N GLY A 70 -12.58 -12.54 15.89
CA GLY A 70 -12.59 -11.34 15.05
C GLY A 70 -11.28 -10.55 15.05
N PHE A 71 -11.36 -9.29 14.67
CA PHE A 71 -10.23 -8.35 14.66
C PHE A 71 -9.65 -8.15 16.08
N LYS A 72 -8.35 -8.12 16.21
CA LYS A 72 -7.62 -7.85 17.46
C LYS A 72 -6.86 -6.54 17.36
N ASP A 73 -6.76 -5.83 18.49
CA ASP A 73 -5.97 -4.61 18.60
C ASP A 73 -4.53 -4.85 18.11
N CYS A 74 -4.08 -3.99 17.22
CA CYS A 74 -2.77 -4.13 16.60
C CYS A 74 -2.22 -2.78 16.10
N ILE A 75 -0.93 -2.72 15.89
CA ILE A 75 -0.34 -1.65 15.08
C ILE A 75 -0.91 -1.79 13.67
N TYR A 76 -1.60 -0.76 13.18
CA TYR A 76 -2.21 -0.85 11.86
C TYR A 76 -1.15 -0.94 10.75
N SER A 77 -1.48 -1.69 9.75
CA SER A 77 -0.63 -1.97 8.61
C SER A 77 -1.47 -2.06 7.33
N THR A 78 -0.84 -2.33 6.23
CA THR A 78 -1.54 -2.59 4.96
C THR A 78 -2.58 -3.69 5.08
N ALA A 79 -2.41 -4.66 6.00
CA ALA A 79 -3.38 -5.72 6.25
C ALA A 79 -4.73 -5.19 6.77
N GLN A 80 -4.74 -4.13 7.57
CA GLN A 80 -5.96 -3.49 8.06
C GLN A 80 -6.47 -2.43 7.07
N LEU A 81 -5.57 -1.69 6.40
CA LEU A 81 -5.97 -0.65 5.45
C LEU A 81 -6.67 -1.21 4.20
N ALA A 82 -6.23 -2.35 3.69
CA ALA A 82 -6.81 -2.95 2.50
C ALA A 82 -8.30 -3.32 2.65
N PRO A 83 -8.75 -4.06 3.69
CA PRO A 83 -10.18 -4.32 3.90
C PRO A 83 -11.00 -3.04 4.08
N ILE A 84 -10.45 -2.00 4.72
CA ILE A 84 -11.12 -0.70 4.85
C ILE A 84 -11.33 -0.08 3.46
N ILE A 85 -10.32 -0.08 2.60
CA ILE A 85 -10.47 0.42 1.22
C ILE A 85 -11.50 -0.43 0.45
N LYS A 86 -11.46 -1.75 0.57
CA LYS A 86 -12.43 -2.65 -0.09
C LYS A 86 -13.87 -2.37 0.33
N ALA A 87 -14.09 -2.06 1.59
CA ALA A 87 -15.43 -1.77 2.13
C ALA A 87 -15.93 -0.36 1.76
N PHE A 88 -15.08 0.64 1.81
CA PHE A 88 -15.49 2.05 1.77
C PHE A 88 -15.10 2.83 0.51
N CYS A 89 -14.24 2.30 -0.35
CA CYS A 89 -13.93 2.89 -1.65
C CYS A 89 -15.00 2.52 -2.68
N THR A 90 -15.41 3.46 -3.51
CA THR A 90 -16.40 3.21 -4.58
C THR A 90 -15.77 2.83 -5.92
N ASP A 91 -14.46 3.02 -6.08
CA ASP A 91 -13.73 2.70 -7.32
C ASP A 91 -13.22 1.25 -7.31
N ASP A 92 -13.88 0.37 -8.06
CA ASP A 92 -13.52 -1.05 -8.15
C ASP A 92 -12.13 -1.28 -8.78
N LYS A 93 -11.64 -0.34 -9.61
CA LYS A 93 -10.29 -0.44 -10.16
C LYS A 93 -9.23 -0.21 -9.06
N ILE A 94 -9.51 0.72 -8.15
CA ILE A 94 -8.64 0.95 -6.99
C ILE A 94 -8.68 -0.26 -6.04
N LYS A 95 -9.86 -0.82 -5.76
CA LYS A 95 -9.96 -2.04 -4.95
C LYS A 95 -9.12 -3.19 -5.52
N SER A 96 -9.20 -3.41 -6.84
CA SER A 96 -8.38 -4.43 -7.52
C SER A 96 -6.87 -4.14 -7.41
N CYS A 97 -6.46 -2.88 -7.56
CA CYS A 97 -5.06 -2.50 -7.36
C CYS A 97 -4.58 -2.77 -5.92
N VAL A 98 -5.42 -2.48 -4.92
CA VAL A 98 -5.13 -2.73 -3.50
C VAL A 98 -4.94 -4.22 -3.23
N GLU A 99 -5.76 -5.08 -3.81
CA GLU A 99 -5.60 -6.54 -3.71
C GLU A 99 -4.27 -7.02 -4.29
N ILE A 100 -3.88 -6.49 -5.45
CA ILE A 100 -2.59 -6.82 -6.08
C ILE A 100 -1.42 -6.35 -5.20
N ILE A 101 -1.49 -5.14 -4.63
CA ILE A 101 -0.48 -4.62 -3.71
C ILE A 101 -0.33 -5.54 -2.49
N ARG A 102 -1.45 -5.95 -1.87
CA ARG A 102 -1.43 -6.87 -0.73
C ARG A 102 -0.85 -8.24 -1.11
N ASN A 103 -1.25 -8.78 -2.26
CA ASN A 103 -0.72 -10.04 -2.77
C ASN A 103 0.81 -9.95 -3.01
N ALA A 104 1.28 -8.80 -3.52
CA ALA A 104 2.71 -8.56 -3.71
C ALA A 104 3.46 -8.52 -2.37
N GLU A 105 2.93 -7.88 -1.32
CA GLU A 105 3.54 -7.89 0.00
C GLU A 105 3.62 -9.32 0.56
N ASP A 106 2.53 -10.06 0.54
CA ASP A 106 2.47 -11.39 1.15
C ASP A 106 3.33 -12.41 0.39
N LYS A 107 3.30 -12.40 -0.93
CA LYS A 107 3.99 -13.41 -1.76
C LYS A 107 5.40 -13.05 -2.17
N LEU A 108 5.75 -11.77 -2.22
CA LEU A 108 7.10 -11.35 -2.59
C LEU A 108 7.93 -10.95 -1.37
N ARG A 109 7.41 -10.03 -0.53
CA ARG A 109 8.20 -9.48 0.57
C ARG A 109 8.46 -10.50 1.67
N ASN A 110 7.45 -11.18 2.16
CA ASN A 110 7.58 -12.06 3.31
C ASN A 110 8.52 -13.25 3.06
N PRO A 111 8.42 -14.00 1.94
CA PRO A 111 9.34 -15.09 1.66
C PRO A 111 10.77 -14.62 1.35
N ILE A 112 10.94 -13.44 0.72
CA ILE A 112 12.25 -12.94 0.29
C ILE A 112 13.00 -12.26 1.44
N ALA A 113 12.29 -11.70 2.42
CA ALA A 113 12.92 -11.12 3.61
C ALA A 113 13.71 -12.14 4.44
N HIS A 114 13.34 -13.43 4.32
CA HIS A 114 13.94 -14.53 5.08
C HIS A 114 14.89 -15.40 4.25
N THR A 115 15.04 -15.12 2.96
CA THR A 115 15.92 -15.89 2.06
C THR A 115 16.76 -14.97 1.19
N ILE A 116 18.05 -15.31 1.03
CA ILE A 116 18.94 -14.62 0.08
C ILE A 116 18.70 -15.25 -1.29
N VAL A 117 17.68 -14.79 -2.00
CA VAL A 117 17.34 -15.26 -3.34
C VAL A 117 17.45 -14.10 -4.32
N ALA A 118 18.03 -14.35 -5.48
CA ALA A 118 17.96 -13.43 -6.60
C ALA A 118 16.51 -13.34 -7.10
N VAL A 119 15.99 -12.13 -7.19
CA VAL A 119 14.62 -11.88 -7.65
C VAL A 119 14.67 -11.36 -9.07
N ASP A 120 14.08 -12.11 -9.97
CA ASP A 120 13.90 -11.75 -11.37
C ASP A 120 12.40 -11.57 -11.71
N ASN A 121 12.13 -11.08 -12.92
CA ASN A 121 10.77 -10.88 -13.41
C ASN A 121 9.98 -12.19 -13.54
N GLY A 122 10.64 -13.31 -13.82
CA GLY A 122 10.00 -14.62 -13.89
C GLY A 122 9.47 -15.06 -12.54
N MET A 123 10.27 -14.89 -11.48
CA MET A 123 9.84 -15.17 -10.11
C MET A 123 8.67 -14.29 -9.67
N ILE A 124 8.70 -12.99 -9.98
CA ILE A 124 7.63 -12.06 -9.65
C ILE A 124 6.34 -12.50 -10.35
N LYS A 125 6.40 -12.70 -11.66
CA LYS A 125 5.25 -13.14 -12.47
C LYS A 125 4.67 -14.47 -12.00
N ASN A 126 5.51 -15.43 -11.64
CA ASN A 126 5.05 -16.72 -11.12
C ASN A 126 4.34 -16.62 -9.77
N ARG A 127 4.73 -15.66 -8.93
CA ARG A 127 4.16 -15.50 -7.59
C ARG A 127 2.89 -14.66 -7.54
N ILE A 128 2.83 -13.58 -8.32
CA ILE A 128 1.72 -12.62 -8.27
C ILE A 128 0.94 -12.47 -9.58
N GLY A 129 1.35 -13.17 -10.64
CA GLY A 129 0.65 -13.20 -11.93
C GLY A 129 1.00 -12.05 -12.87
N ILE A 130 1.75 -11.03 -12.40
CA ILE A 130 2.15 -9.85 -13.18
C ILE A 130 3.65 -9.59 -13.02
N THR A 131 4.25 -8.88 -13.97
CA THR A 131 5.66 -8.47 -13.92
C THR A 131 5.89 -7.32 -12.95
N ALA A 132 7.15 -7.03 -12.60
CA ALA A 132 7.50 -5.86 -11.79
C ALA A 132 7.11 -4.54 -12.49
N GLU A 133 7.22 -4.49 -13.81
CA GLU A 133 6.86 -3.33 -14.62
C GLU A 133 5.34 -3.09 -14.60
N GLU A 134 4.53 -4.14 -14.78
CA GLU A 134 3.07 -4.06 -14.67
C GLU A 134 2.64 -3.67 -13.24
N LEU A 135 3.25 -4.26 -12.20
CA LEU A 135 3.00 -3.88 -10.82
C LEU A 135 3.27 -2.39 -10.58
N TYR A 136 4.36 -1.88 -11.13
CA TYR A 136 4.72 -0.47 -10.98
C TYR A 136 3.79 0.45 -11.78
N ASN A 137 3.64 0.21 -13.09
CA ASN A 137 2.94 1.11 -14.00
C ASN A 137 1.41 1.04 -13.87
N ASP A 138 0.85 -0.17 -13.77
CA ASP A 138 -0.59 -0.40 -13.84
C ASP A 138 -1.26 -0.45 -12.47
N VAL A 139 -0.48 -0.64 -11.39
CA VAL A 139 -0.99 -0.77 -10.04
C VAL A 139 -0.52 0.38 -9.14
N ILE A 140 0.78 0.43 -8.81
CA ILE A 140 1.31 1.40 -7.85
C ILE A 140 1.10 2.84 -8.35
N LYS A 141 1.48 3.10 -9.59
CA LYS A 141 1.34 4.42 -10.22
C LYS A 141 -0.10 4.87 -10.27
N LYS A 142 -1.01 3.97 -10.64
CA LYS A 142 -2.44 4.26 -10.72
C LYS A 142 -3.05 4.65 -9.37
N VAL A 143 -2.71 3.91 -8.30
CA VAL A 143 -3.16 4.27 -6.94
C VAL A 143 -2.56 5.61 -6.54
N ALA A 144 -1.26 5.83 -6.74
CA ALA A 144 -0.58 7.08 -6.39
C ALA A 144 -1.15 8.32 -7.11
N GLU A 145 -1.54 8.18 -8.38
CA GLU A 145 -2.23 9.23 -9.15
C GLU A 145 -3.63 9.49 -8.57
N SER A 146 -4.39 8.44 -8.27
CA SER A 146 -5.76 8.55 -7.73
C SER A 146 -5.79 9.25 -6.38
N VAL A 147 -4.78 9.02 -5.52
CA VAL A 147 -4.66 9.68 -4.21
C VAL A 147 -3.90 11.01 -4.27
N ARG A 148 -3.54 11.49 -5.44
CA ARG A 148 -2.81 12.75 -5.68
C ARG A 148 -1.47 12.86 -4.95
N LEU A 149 -0.85 11.72 -4.62
CA LEU A 149 0.48 11.70 -3.99
C LEU A 149 1.57 12.23 -4.93
N MET A 150 1.40 12.03 -6.25
CA MET A 150 2.35 12.49 -7.26
C MET A 150 1.60 13.09 -8.45
N LYS A 151 2.14 14.15 -9.02
CA LYS A 151 1.66 14.69 -10.29
C LYS A 151 2.16 13.79 -11.42
N LYS A 152 1.37 13.66 -12.48
CA LYS A 152 1.72 12.85 -13.66
C LYS A 152 3.09 13.20 -14.27
N SER A 153 3.48 14.48 -14.20
CA SER A 153 4.80 14.97 -14.63
C SER A 153 5.97 14.48 -13.78
N THR A 154 5.74 14.07 -12.53
CA THR A 154 6.82 13.67 -11.61
C THR A 154 7.31 12.24 -11.88
N TRP A 155 6.48 11.38 -12.50
CA TRP A 155 6.84 9.99 -12.79
C TRP A 155 7.96 9.85 -13.82
N ASN A 156 8.09 10.81 -14.74
CA ASN A 156 9.09 10.79 -15.81
C ASN A 156 10.32 11.64 -15.48
N SER A 157 10.35 12.34 -14.33
CA SER A 157 11.42 13.26 -13.97
C SER A 157 12.80 12.62 -13.94
N TYR A 158 12.90 11.38 -13.48
CA TYR A 158 14.16 10.64 -13.46
C TYR A 158 14.63 10.26 -14.87
N ASP A 159 13.73 9.81 -15.74
CA ASP A 159 14.04 9.46 -17.12
C ASP A 159 14.39 10.71 -17.94
N GLU A 160 13.70 11.81 -17.70
CA GLU A 160 14.00 13.12 -18.32
C GLU A 160 15.37 13.62 -17.86
N MET A 161 15.69 13.52 -16.57
CA MET A 161 17.01 13.88 -16.05
C MET A 161 18.11 13.00 -16.66
N ASN A 162 17.88 11.70 -16.78
CA ASN A 162 18.84 10.78 -17.40
C ASN A 162 19.06 11.09 -18.87
N LYS A 163 17.99 11.43 -19.63
CA LYS A 163 18.10 11.87 -21.03
C LYS A 163 18.96 13.11 -21.16
N LEU A 164 18.69 14.12 -20.33
CA LEU A 164 19.48 15.37 -20.32
C LEU A 164 20.96 15.11 -20.00
N LEU A 165 21.26 14.24 -19.03
CA LEU A 165 22.64 13.87 -18.70
C LEU A 165 23.35 13.19 -19.86
N ILE A 166 22.66 12.26 -20.53
CA ILE A 166 23.21 11.53 -21.69
C ILE A 166 23.48 12.49 -22.86
N GLU A 167 22.56 13.42 -23.12
CA GLU A 167 22.73 14.45 -24.16
C GLU A 167 23.94 15.34 -23.84
N LYS A 168 24.06 15.83 -22.61
CA LYS A 168 25.18 16.66 -22.19
C LYS A 168 26.54 15.92 -22.28
N VAL A 169 26.59 14.65 -21.92
CA VAL A 169 27.82 13.84 -22.07
C VAL A 169 28.21 13.63 -23.54
N ARG A 170 27.24 13.57 -24.46
CA ARG A 170 27.49 13.46 -25.91
C ARG A 170 27.97 14.76 -26.54
N GLU A 171 27.53 15.92 -26.04
CA GLU A 171 27.97 17.25 -26.49
C GLU A 171 29.44 17.55 -26.12
N VAL A 172 30.00 16.88 -25.12
CA VAL A 172 31.36 17.10 -24.61
C VAL A 172 32.40 16.19 -25.33
N LYS A 173 31.96 15.27 -26.17
CA LYS A 173 32.82 14.42 -27.01
C LYS A 173 32.94 15.02 -28.42
#